data_490f471182afd9975902f06bc731954e
#
_entry.id   490f471182afd9975902f06bc731954e
#
_cell.length_a   1.000
_cell.length_b   1.000
_cell.length_c   1.000
_cell.angle_alpha   90.00
_cell.angle_beta   90.00
_cell.angle_gamma   90.00
#
_symmetry.space_group_name_H-M   'P 1'
#
loop_
_entity.id
_entity.type
_entity.pdbx_description
1 polymer ?
#
loop_
_entity_poly.entity_id
_entity_poly.type
_entity_poly.pdbx_seq_one_letter_code
_entity_poly.pdbx_strand_id
1 'polypeptide(L)'
;MTLPIIDESSVLNVLRQVIDPELDCNIVDLGLIYGIQIEGAKIRVSMTLTTPGCPMHESIRWGVHNTLLNLEEIDDVEVDVVWDPPWNPAMMTAAGRERTGVIL
;
A
#
# COMPACT_ATOMS: atom_id res chain seq x y z
N MET A 1 6.26 19.14 -24.41
CA MET A 1 6.47 18.85 -23.00
C MET A 1 5.69 17.59 -22.63
N THR A 2 6.37 16.65 -22.07
CA THR A 2 5.73 15.39 -21.68
C THR A 2 5.08 15.55 -20.30
N LEU A 3 3.82 15.22 -20.20
CA LEU A 3 3.17 15.20 -18.89
C LEU A 3 3.76 14.06 -18.07
N PRO A 4 3.92 14.24 -16.75
CA PRO A 4 4.36 13.12 -15.92
C PRO A 4 3.33 12.00 -16.03
N ILE A 5 3.85 10.81 -16.30
CA ILE A 5 3.03 9.61 -16.34
C ILE A 5 3.16 8.94 -14.99
N ILE A 6 2.03 8.76 -14.32
CA ILE A 6 2.00 7.98 -13.10
C ILE A 6 2.02 6.50 -13.49
N ASP A 7 3.00 5.78 -12.99
CA ASP A 7 3.08 4.35 -13.20
C ASP A 7 3.02 3.63 -11.85
N GLU A 8 2.99 2.31 -11.92
CA GLU A 8 2.89 1.48 -10.72
C GLU A 8 4.06 1.72 -9.76
N SER A 9 5.28 1.87 -10.28
CA SER A 9 6.47 2.16 -9.47
C SER A 9 6.34 3.45 -8.69
N SER A 10 5.84 4.50 -9.34
CA SER A 10 5.63 5.80 -8.70
C SER A 10 4.61 5.69 -7.57
N VAL A 11 3.52 4.96 -7.81
CA VAL A 11 2.49 4.73 -6.81
C VAL A 11 3.05 3.97 -5.62
N LEU A 12 3.82 2.92 -5.86
CA LEU A 12 4.45 2.14 -4.79
C LEU A 12 5.39 3.00 -3.95
N ASN A 13 6.19 3.87 -4.59
CA ASN A 13 7.09 4.76 -3.87
C ASN A 13 6.33 5.71 -2.95
N VAL A 14 5.21 6.24 -3.43
CA VAL A 14 4.35 7.10 -2.61
C VAL A 14 3.75 6.32 -1.45
N LEU A 15 3.31 5.09 -1.69
CA LEU A 15 2.70 4.25 -0.66
C LEU A 15 3.69 3.84 0.44
N ARG A 16 4.99 3.91 0.19
CA ARG A 16 6.00 3.69 1.24
C ARG A 16 5.95 4.74 2.35
N GLN A 17 5.20 5.81 2.16
CA GLN A 17 4.98 6.80 3.21
C GLN A 17 3.91 6.36 4.22
N VAL A 18 3.14 5.33 3.88
CA VAL A 18 2.12 4.81 4.78
C VAL A 18 2.73 3.71 5.65
N ILE A 19 2.76 3.94 6.95
CA ILE A 19 3.42 3.06 7.91
C ILE A 19 2.38 2.32 8.73
N ASP A 20 2.55 1.00 8.85
CA ASP A 20 1.77 0.21 9.80
C ASP A 20 2.33 0.45 11.20
N PRO A 21 1.55 1.05 12.10
CA PRO A 21 2.07 1.40 13.42
C PRO A 21 2.37 0.21 14.31
N GLU A 22 1.78 -0.94 14.06
CA GLU A 22 2.02 -2.15 14.86
C GLU A 22 3.39 -2.76 14.52
N LEU A 23 3.78 -2.72 13.25
CA LEU A 23 5.02 -3.34 12.78
C LEU A 23 6.11 -2.32 12.51
N ASP A 24 5.80 -1.03 12.59
CA ASP A 24 6.74 0.07 12.34
C ASP A 24 7.45 -0.10 10.99
N CYS A 25 6.68 -0.45 9.97
CA CYS A 25 7.18 -0.71 8.63
C CYS A 25 6.16 -0.23 7.61
N ASN A 26 6.64 0.25 6.46
CA ASN A 26 5.72 0.71 5.43
C ASN A 26 4.97 -0.46 4.80
N ILE A 27 3.76 -0.18 4.33
CA ILE A 27 2.85 -1.21 3.83
C ILE A 27 3.34 -1.90 2.57
N VAL A 28 4.18 -1.25 1.77
CA VAL A 28 4.73 -1.85 0.56
C VAL A 28 5.74 -2.94 0.92
N ASP A 29 6.67 -2.63 1.83
CA ASP A 29 7.68 -3.60 2.27
C ASP A 29 7.07 -4.72 3.11
N LEU A 30 5.93 -4.48 3.75
CA LEU A 30 5.20 -5.54 4.43
C LEU A 30 4.52 -6.51 3.47
N GLY A 31 4.41 -6.16 2.18
CA GLY A 31 3.75 -7.02 1.20
C GLY A 31 2.23 -6.92 1.26
N LEU A 32 1.70 -5.80 1.71
CA LEU A 32 0.25 -5.62 1.83
C LEU A 32 -0.42 -5.16 0.55
N ILE A 33 0.34 -4.69 -0.43
CA ILE A 33 -0.21 -4.20 -1.70
C ILE A 33 -0.27 -5.35 -2.69
N TYR A 34 -1.47 -5.77 -3.06
CA TYR A 34 -1.66 -6.90 -3.97
C TYR A 34 -1.83 -6.49 -5.42
N GLY A 35 -2.31 -5.30 -5.68
CA GLY A 35 -2.49 -4.85 -7.04
C GLY A 35 -2.73 -3.35 -7.13
N ILE A 36 -2.32 -2.78 -8.24
CA ILE A 36 -2.52 -1.36 -8.53
C ILE A 36 -3.03 -1.26 -9.96
N GLN A 37 -4.14 -0.55 -10.15
CA GLN A 37 -4.68 -0.26 -11.47
C GLN A 37 -4.76 1.25 -11.62
N ILE A 38 -4.23 1.75 -12.72
CA ILE A 38 -4.21 3.18 -13.02
C ILE A 38 -5.00 3.41 -14.30
N GLU A 39 -6.05 4.21 -14.21
CA GLU A 39 -6.89 4.56 -15.36
C GLU A 39 -7.03 6.08 -15.39
N GLY A 40 -6.22 6.75 -16.24
CA GLY A 40 -6.21 8.21 -16.31
C GLY A 40 -5.87 8.82 -14.96
N ALA A 41 -6.79 9.58 -14.38
CA ALA A 41 -6.61 10.24 -13.09
C ALA A 41 -7.16 9.41 -11.91
N LYS A 42 -7.53 8.15 -12.16
CA LYS A 42 -8.05 7.27 -11.12
C LYS A 42 -7.07 6.15 -10.79
N ILE A 43 -6.90 5.89 -9.51
CA ILE A 43 -6.10 4.75 -9.03
C ILE A 43 -6.99 3.82 -8.21
N ARG A 44 -6.90 2.53 -8.50
CA ARG A 44 -7.52 1.48 -7.67
C ARG A 44 -6.40 0.64 -7.06
N VAL A 45 -6.42 0.51 -5.75
CA VAL A 45 -5.45 -0.28 -5.00
C VAL A 45 -6.16 -1.47 -4.37
N SER A 46 -5.64 -2.67 -4.62
CA SER A 46 -6.06 -3.88 -3.90
C SER A 46 -5.01 -4.18 -2.85
N MET A 47 -5.39 -4.25 -1.60
CA MET A 47 -4.46 -4.48 -0.50
C MET A 47 -5.06 -5.41 0.52
N THR A 48 -4.21 -5.94 1.37
CA THR A 48 -4.62 -6.71 2.52
C THR A 48 -4.04 -6.13 3.80
N LEU A 49 -4.36 -6.75 4.92
CA LEU A 49 -3.88 -6.34 6.23
C LEU A 49 -3.34 -7.58 6.94
N THR A 50 -2.49 -7.36 7.95
CA THR A 50 -1.82 -8.48 8.62
C THR A 50 -2.76 -9.32 9.45
N THR A 51 -3.84 -8.72 9.99
CA THR A 51 -4.80 -9.43 10.83
C THR A 51 -6.21 -8.93 10.55
N PRO A 52 -7.17 -9.84 10.25
CA PRO A 52 -8.57 -9.44 10.14
C PRO A 52 -9.07 -8.85 11.46
N GLY A 53 -9.86 -7.79 11.37
CA GLY A 53 -10.42 -7.15 12.57
C GLY A 53 -9.44 -6.27 13.34
N CYS A 54 -8.26 -6.02 12.80
CA CYS A 54 -7.30 -5.10 13.40
C CYS A 54 -7.93 -3.70 13.51
N PRO A 55 -7.93 -3.08 14.71
CA PRO A 55 -8.55 -1.75 14.86
C PRO A 55 -7.84 -0.67 14.05
N MET A 56 -6.63 -0.93 13.58
CA MET A 56 -5.85 0.01 12.80
C MET A 56 -6.15 -0.05 11.29
N HIS A 57 -6.97 -0.99 10.82
CA HIS A 57 -7.13 -1.17 9.38
C HIS A 57 -7.80 0.03 8.71
N GLU A 58 -8.72 0.70 9.38
CA GLU A 58 -9.34 1.90 8.82
C GLU A 58 -8.32 3.04 8.70
N SER A 59 -7.42 3.17 9.68
CA SER A 59 -6.35 4.18 9.64
C SER A 59 -5.40 3.94 8.46
N ILE A 60 -5.03 2.69 8.23
CA ILE A 60 -4.14 2.34 7.12
C ILE A 60 -4.82 2.60 5.79
N ARG A 61 -6.05 2.14 5.64
CA ARG A 61 -6.84 2.36 4.42
C ARG A 61 -7.01 3.84 4.12
N TRP A 62 -7.33 4.62 5.15
CA TRP A 62 -7.47 6.07 5.05
C TRP A 62 -6.15 6.73 4.64
N GLY A 63 -5.02 6.26 5.22
CA GLY A 63 -3.70 6.74 4.87
C GLY A 63 -3.36 6.50 3.41
N VAL A 64 -3.67 5.32 2.89
CA VAL A 64 -3.47 5.00 1.48
C VAL A 64 -4.30 5.94 0.60
N HIS A 65 -5.56 6.07 0.91
CA HIS A 65 -6.49 6.92 0.14
C HIS A 65 -6.00 8.37 0.09
N ASN A 66 -5.71 8.94 1.25
CA ASN A 66 -5.28 10.33 1.32
C ASN A 66 -3.93 10.59 0.67
N THR A 67 -3.00 9.68 0.88
CA THR A 67 -1.64 9.81 0.31
C THR A 67 -1.70 9.84 -1.22
N LEU A 68 -2.54 9.00 -1.81
CA LEU A 68 -2.67 8.96 -3.26
C LEU A 68 -3.49 10.15 -3.79
N LEU A 69 -4.50 10.61 -3.06
CA LEU A 69 -5.27 11.79 -3.48
C LEU A 69 -4.45 13.07 -3.46
N ASN A 70 -3.35 13.11 -2.71
CA ASN A 70 -2.47 14.27 -2.71
C ASN A 70 -1.62 14.38 -3.97
N LEU A 71 -1.60 13.38 -4.82
CA LEU A 71 -0.92 13.46 -6.10
C LEU A 71 -1.73 14.37 -7.04
N GLU A 72 -1.04 15.35 -7.64
CA GLU A 72 -1.70 16.33 -8.52
C GLU A 72 -2.42 15.70 -9.70
N GLU A 73 -1.87 14.59 -10.21
CA GLU A 73 -2.39 13.92 -11.39
C GLU A 73 -3.61 13.05 -11.08
N ILE A 74 -3.94 12.88 -9.80
CA ILE A 74 -4.97 11.93 -9.37
C ILE A 74 -6.14 12.70 -8.75
N ASP A 75 -7.35 12.37 -9.20
CA ASP A 75 -8.57 12.98 -8.66
C ASP A 75 -9.53 11.96 -8.04
N ASP A 76 -9.24 10.65 -8.19
CA ASP A 76 -10.08 9.61 -7.61
C ASP A 76 -9.22 8.41 -7.19
N VAL A 77 -9.47 7.92 -5.98
CA VAL A 77 -8.76 6.77 -5.43
C VAL A 77 -9.77 5.79 -4.83
N GLU A 78 -9.66 4.53 -5.23
CA GLU A 78 -10.45 3.46 -4.66
C GLU A 78 -9.52 2.46 -3.99
N VAL A 79 -9.80 2.13 -2.74
CA VAL A 79 -8.99 1.17 -1.97
C VAL A 79 -9.88 -0.01 -1.60
N ASP A 80 -9.52 -1.19 -2.13
CA ASP A 80 -10.22 -2.44 -1.84
C ASP A 80 -9.36 -3.26 -0.88
N VAL A 81 -9.91 -3.62 0.27
CA VAL A 81 -9.25 -4.52 1.21
C VAL A 81 -9.74 -5.93 0.92
N VAL A 82 -8.79 -6.82 0.63
CA VAL A 82 -9.07 -8.21 0.31
C VAL A 82 -8.35 -9.13 1.30
N TRP A 83 -8.91 -10.30 1.54
CA TRP A 83 -8.38 -11.25 2.51
C TRP A 83 -7.91 -12.56 1.88
N ASP A 84 -7.91 -12.60 0.55
CA ASP A 84 -7.48 -13.78 -0.21
C ASP A 84 -6.52 -13.34 -1.33
N PRO A 85 -5.31 -13.88 -1.38
CA PRO A 85 -4.73 -14.82 -0.43
C PRO A 85 -4.46 -14.15 0.92
N PRO A 86 -4.48 -14.90 2.04
CA PRO A 86 -4.17 -14.32 3.35
C PRO A 86 -2.70 -13.92 3.41
N TRP A 87 -2.47 -12.80 4.07
CA TRP A 87 -1.10 -12.31 4.24
C TRP A 87 -0.28 -13.24 5.13
N ASN A 88 1.02 -13.37 4.80
CA ASN A 88 1.98 -14.04 5.66
C ASN A 88 3.34 -13.34 5.55
N PRO A 89 4.24 -13.53 6.53
CA PRO A 89 5.54 -12.83 6.53
C PRO A 89 6.43 -13.09 5.32
N ALA A 90 6.23 -14.19 4.61
CA ALA A 90 7.01 -14.47 3.40
C ALA A 90 6.71 -13.47 2.28
N MET A 91 5.62 -12.73 2.38
CA MET A 91 5.25 -11.70 1.40
C MET A 91 6.04 -10.41 1.57
N MET A 92 6.73 -10.24 2.70
CA MET A 92 7.56 -9.07 2.94
C MET A 92 8.74 -9.01 1.98
N THR A 93 9.13 -7.79 1.61
CA THR A 93 10.39 -7.58 0.90
C THR A 93 11.56 -7.84 1.85
N ALA A 94 12.79 -7.94 1.29
CA ALA A 94 13.98 -8.07 2.13
C ALA A 94 14.10 -6.90 3.11
N ALA A 95 13.79 -5.68 2.66
CA ALA A 95 13.81 -4.50 3.52
C ALA A 95 12.76 -4.60 4.64
N GLY A 96 11.57 -5.12 4.32
CA GLY A 96 10.52 -5.31 5.32
C GLY A 96 10.91 -6.33 6.38
N ARG A 97 11.50 -7.45 5.96
CA ARG A 97 11.99 -8.45 6.91
C ARG A 97 13.08 -7.92 7.82
N GLU A 98 14.00 -7.15 7.26
CA GLU A 98 15.07 -6.52 8.03
C GLU A 98 14.51 -5.53 9.04
N ARG A 99 13.58 -4.70 8.61
CA ARG A 99 12.98 -3.66 9.46
C ARG A 99 12.20 -4.25 10.63
N THR A 100 11.45 -5.32 10.38
CA THR A 100 10.59 -5.95 11.39
C THR A 100 11.32 -7.00 12.23
N GLY A 101 12.49 -7.44 11.78
CA GLY A 101 13.25 -8.49 12.45
C GLY A 101 12.72 -9.89 12.19
N VAL A 102 11.86 -10.05 11.19
CA VAL A 102 11.31 -11.37 10.85
C VAL A 102 12.39 -12.20 10.14
N ILE A 103 12.61 -13.40 10.64
CA ILE A 103 13.54 -14.36 10.06
C ILE A 103 12.73 -15.49 9.45
N LEU A 104 12.94 -15.74 8.16
CA LEU A 104 12.27 -16.81 7.44
C LEU A 104 13.21 -17.95 7.13
#